data_d0aa9056defc473c5216011491e21b94
#
_entry.id   d0aa9056defc473c5216011491e21b94
#
_cell.length_a   1.000
_cell.length_b   1.000
_cell.length_c   1.000
_cell.angle_alpha   90.00
_cell.angle_beta   90.00
_cell.angle_gamma   90.00
#
_symmetry.space_group_name_H-M   'P 1'
#
loop_
_entity.id
_entity.type
_entity.pdbx_description
1 polymer ?
#
loop_
_entity_poly.entity_id
_entity_poly.type
_entity_poly.pdbx_seq_one_letter_code
_entity_poly.pdbx_strand_id
1 'polypeptide(L)'
;SKRRNKLFINQKNNTFKEQAKAYGLDHFGFSTQAYFFDFDNDDDLDMYLVNHRKDFSIKEAKEPFNSDQLFRNDGATFKNITKKAGILNKGWGLSASIGDFNNDDLLDVYVANDFFDPDYLYINQGNGTFKDEALKYFNHISTNSMGSDFADINNDLKPDLIVLDMMAEDHIRSKENMATMSISNFHNLVKKGYHYQYMSNVLQLNNGDNTYSEIGQLAGISKTDWSWAPLIADFDNDGFKDVFVTNGIQNDLTNQDFRNQMKTNARNRKRVSLDAAKKIITSEKLSNYIFKNNQDLTFKNTTKS
;
A
#
# COMPACT_ATOMS: atom_id res chain seq x y z
N SER A 1 -8.02 -9.66 22.95
CA SER A 1 -8.62 -8.43 23.46
C SER A 1 -9.08 -7.58 22.29
N LYS A 2 -10.31 -7.09 22.36
CA LYS A 2 -10.85 -6.18 21.35
C LYS A 2 -10.22 -4.81 21.56
N ARG A 3 -9.13 -4.51 20.88
CA ARG A 3 -8.50 -3.19 20.94
C ARG A 3 -9.22 -2.26 19.97
N ARG A 4 -9.52 -1.05 20.42
CA ARG A 4 -10.11 0.02 19.62
C ARG A 4 -9.04 1.04 19.27
N ASN A 5 -9.23 1.73 18.16
CA ASN A 5 -8.38 2.86 17.79
C ASN A 5 -8.45 3.97 18.83
N LYS A 6 -7.42 4.77 18.92
CA LYS A 6 -7.30 5.88 19.87
C LYS A 6 -7.02 7.17 19.12
N LEU A 7 -7.65 8.23 19.56
CA LEU A 7 -7.40 9.59 19.10
C LEU A 7 -6.89 10.43 20.28
N PHE A 8 -5.71 11.01 20.11
CA PHE A 8 -5.09 11.85 21.13
C PHE A 8 -5.15 13.31 20.70
N ILE A 9 -5.94 14.11 21.43
CA ILE A 9 -6.12 15.53 21.17
C ILE A 9 -5.10 16.32 21.98
N ASN A 10 -4.32 17.19 21.30
CA ASN A 10 -3.36 18.10 21.92
C ASN A 10 -4.09 19.13 22.80
N GLN A 11 -3.70 19.21 24.06
CA GLN A 11 -4.28 20.15 25.05
C GLN A 11 -3.58 21.51 25.08
N LYS A 12 -2.65 21.77 24.13
CA LYS A 12 -1.85 23.03 24.02
C LYS A 12 -0.96 23.33 25.22
N ASN A 13 -0.71 22.35 26.07
CA ASN A 13 0.16 22.44 27.27
C ASN A 13 1.19 21.29 27.30
N ASN A 14 1.58 20.77 26.13
CA ASN A 14 2.45 19.59 25.96
C ASN A 14 1.85 18.26 26.48
N THR A 15 0.53 18.21 26.68
CA THR A 15 -0.18 16.99 27.04
C THR A 15 -1.22 16.61 25.97
N PHE A 16 -1.62 15.36 25.97
CA PHE A 16 -2.64 14.83 25.07
C PHE A 16 -3.74 14.12 25.86
N LYS A 17 -4.98 14.25 25.42
CA LYS A 17 -6.13 13.55 25.98
C LYS A 17 -6.72 12.58 24.97
N GLU A 18 -6.91 11.31 25.37
CA GLU A 18 -7.56 10.31 24.54
C GLU A 18 -9.06 10.60 24.45
N GLN A 19 -9.60 10.75 23.22
CA GLN A 19 -10.98 11.15 22.96
C GLN A 19 -11.61 10.42 21.77
N ALA A 20 -11.07 9.28 21.27
CA ALA A 20 -11.58 8.59 20.10
C ALA A 20 -13.10 8.31 20.19
N LYS A 21 -13.58 7.86 21.35
CA LYS A 21 -15.00 7.58 21.55
C LYS A 21 -15.88 8.83 21.47
N ALA A 22 -15.38 9.96 21.99
CA ALA A 22 -16.12 11.22 21.95
C ALA A 22 -16.28 11.75 20.54
N TYR A 23 -15.26 11.51 19.69
CA TYR A 23 -15.27 11.89 18.28
C TYR A 23 -15.87 10.85 17.35
N GLY A 24 -16.29 9.66 17.82
CA GLY A 24 -16.82 8.59 16.99
C GLY A 24 -15.77 7.78 16.19
N LEU A 25 -14.50 7.94 16.56
CA LEU A 25 -13.35 7.31 15.90
C LEU A 25 -12.77 6.11 16.65
N ASP A 26 -13.45 5.59 17.67
CA ASP A 26 -13.04 4.41 18.43
C ASP A 26 -13.32 3.09 17.67
N HIS A 27 -13.03 3.11 16.35
CA HIS A 27 -13.27 1.97 15.47
C HIS A 27 -12.55 0.72 15.96
N PHE A 28 -13.16 -0.45 15.69
CA PHE A 28 -12.61 -1.76 15.98
C PHE A 28 -12.26 -2.46 14.65
N GLY A 29 -10.97 -2.69 14.42
CA GLY A 29 -10.47 -3.34 13.20
C GLY A 29 -8.97 -3.64 13.29
N PHE A 30 -8.39 -4.08 12.20
CA PHE A 30 -6.95 -4.21 12.02
C PHE A 30 -6.44 -3.00 11.22
N SER A 31 -6.60 -1.82 11.79
CA SER A 31 -6.23 -0.57 11.13
C SER A 31 -4.72 -0.45 10.98
N THR A 32 -4.26 -0.13 9.78
CA THR A 32 -2.86 0.01 9.42
C THR A 32 -2.47 1.47 9.29
N GLN A 33 -3.34 2.31 8.71
CA GLN A 33 -3.06 3.72 8.48
C GLN A 33 -4.35 4.56 8.54
N ALA A 34 -4.23 5.84 8.87
CA ALA A 34 -5.32 6.79 8.85
C ALA A 34 -4.87 8.07 8.14
N TYR A 35 -5.69 8.57 7.23
CA TYR A 35 -5.50 9.83 6.52
C TYR A 35 -6.61 10.80 6.86
N PHE A 36 -6.23 12.05 7.08
CA PHE A 36 -7.16 13.16 7.27
C PHE A 36 -7.10 14.06 6.04
N PHE A 37 -8.22 14.29 5.40
CA PHE A 37 -8.35 15.10 4.18
C PHE A 37 -9.78 15.56 4.03
N ASP A 38 -9.99 16.66 3.34
CA ASP A 38 -11.31 17.20 3.02
C ASP A 38 -11.78 16.53 1.71
N PHE A 39 -12.72 15.55 1.78
CA PHE A 39 -13.16 14.85 0.59
C PHE A 39 -14.40 15.47 -0.05
N ASP A 40 -15.18 16.28 0.65
CA ASP A 40 -16.42 16.89 0.14
C ASP A 40 -16.36 18.42 0.04
N ASN A 41 -15.14 19.00 0.21
CA ASN A 41 -14.81 20.41 0.07
C ASN A 41 -15.66 21.32 0.99
N ASP A 42 -15.85 20.88 2.24
CA ASP A 42 -16.59 21.65 3.24
C ASP A 42 -15.69 22.39 4.26
N ASP A 43 -14.35 22.44 3.99
CA ASP A 43 -13.30 23.08 4.77
C ASP A 43 -13.01 22.39 6.12
N ASP A 44 -13.47 21.16 6.34
CA ASP A 44 -13.07 20.37 7.49
C ASP A 44 -12.40 19.05 7.09
N LEU A 45 -11.65 18.45 8.02
CA LEU A 45 -10.91 17.23 7.71
C LEU A 45 -11.72 15.98 8.06
N ASP A 46 -11.99 15.20 7.09
CA ASP A 46 -12.54 13.84 7.16
C ASP A 46 -11.45 12.81 7.43
N MET A 47 -11.80 11.55 7.63
CA MET A 47 -10.83 10.50 7.86
C MET A 47 -11.09 9.25 7.00
N TYR A 48 -10.09 8.87 6.19
CA TYR A 48 -10.00 7.54 5.60
C TYR A 48 -9.14 6.63 6.47
N LEU A 49 -9.67 5.48 6.85
CA LEU A 49 -9.00 4.49 7.70
C LEU A 49 -8.78 3.21 6.93
N VAL A 50 -7.51 2.91 6.63
CA VAL A 50 -7.11 1.67 5.98
C VAL A 50 -7.18 0.52 6.98
N ASN A 51 -7.83 -0.57 6.60
CA ASN A 51 -7.96 -1.77 7.40
C ASN A 51 -7.45 -3.01 6.66
N HIS A 52 -6.65 -3.79 7.36
CA HIS A 52 -6.21 -5.10 6.92
C HIS A 52 -7.24 -6.16 7.30
N ARG A 53 -7.48 -7.15 6.45
CA ARG A 53 -8.39 -8.27 6.75
C ARG A 53 -7.88 -9.10 7.92
N LYS A 54 -8.82 -9.72 8.62
CA LYS A 54 -8.48 -10.58 9.74
C LYS A 54 -7.85 -11.91 9.29
N ASP A 55 -8.39 -12.53 8.26
CA ASP A 55 -7.95 -13.82 7.75
C ASP A 55 -8.49 -14.10 6.33
N PHE A 56 -7.97 -15.13 5.68
CA PHE A 56 -8.35 -15.55 4.33
C PHE A 56 -9.75 -16.19 4.22
N SER A 57 -10.41 -16.53 5.33
CA SER A 57 -11.75 -17.13 5.33
C SER A 57 -12.86 -16.13 4.99
N ILE A 58 -12.56 -14.83 5.08
CA ILE A 58 -13.52 -13.75 4.84
C ILE A 58 -13.69 -13.57 3.33
N LYS A 59 -14.84 -14.01 2.81
CA LYS A 59 -15.15 -13.97 1.37
C LYS A 59 -15.84 -12.68 0.93
N GLU A 60 -16.45 -11.96 1.86
CA GLU A 60 -17.22 -10.75 1.57
C GLU A 60 -16.97 -9.66 2.60
N ALA A 61 -16.99 -8.41 2.15
CA ALA A 61 -16.85 -7.23 3.02
C ALA A 61 -18.15 -6.94 3.80
N LYS A 62 -18.75 -7.95 4.41
CA LYS A 62 -20.01 -7.78 5.19
C LYS A 62 -19.79 -7.19 6.57
N GLU A 63 -18.58 -7.34 7.08
CA GLU A 63 -18.22 -6.91 8.42
C GLU A 63 -17.40 -5.62 8.33
N PRO A 64 -17.89 -4.51 8.86
CA PRO A 64 -17.21 -3.20 8.75
C PRO A 64 -15.75 -3.20 9.22
N PHE A 65 -15.38 -4.07 10.16
CA PHE A 65 -14.02 -4.16 10.69
C PHE A 65 -13.02 -4.88 9.76
N ASN A 66 -13.46 -5.41 8.62
CA ASN A 66 -12.61 -6.05 7.61
C ASN A 66 -12.52 -5.22 6.33
N SER A 67 -13.09 -4.04 6.31
CA SER A 67 -13.09 -3.11 5.20
C SER A 67 -12.47 -1.80 5.64
N ASP A 68 -11.92 -1.06 4.70
CA ASP A 68 -11.57 0.33 4.93
C ASP A 68 -12.79 1.13 5.36
N GLN A 69 -12.57 2.24 6.03
CA GLN A 69 -13.63 3.08 6.54
C GLN A 69 -13.44 4.53 6.12
N LEU A 70 -14.52 5.17 5.69
CA LEU A 70 -14.59 6.62 5.51
C LEU A 70 -15.48 7.21 6.59
N PHE A 71 -14.95 8.18 7.30
CA PHE A 71 -15.63 8.91 8.34
C PHE A 71 -15.71 10.38 7.93
N ARG A 72 -16.93 10.88 7.74
CA ARG A 72 -17.17 12.29 7.51
C ARG A 72 -17.16 13.04 8.84
N ASN A 73 -16.49 14.15 8.88
CA ASN A 73 -16.54 15.09 9.97
C ASN A 73 -17.85 15.90 9.89
N ASP A 74 -18.63 15.93 10.94
CA ASP A 74 -19.83 16.75 11.04
C ASP A 74 -19.59 17.90 12.07
N GLY A 75 -18.33 18.37 12.22
CA GLY A 75 -17.87 19.44 13.11
C GLY A 75 -17.58 18.98 14.54
N ALA A 76 -18.52 18.35 15.22
CA ALA A 76 -18.33 17.88 16.59
C ALA A 76 -17.97 16.39 16.69
N THR A 77 -18.34 15.60 15.69
CA THR A 77 -18.14 14.16 15.67
C THR A 77 -18.00 13.64 14.24
N PHE A 78 -17.29 12.53 14.10
CA PHE A 78 -17.15 11.83 12.83
C PHE A 78 -18.25 10.78 12.64
N LYS A 79 -18.81 10.73 11.46
CA LYS A 79 -19.87 9.80 11.07
C LYS A 79 -19.36 8.81 10.03
N ASN A 80 -19.43 7.54 10.32
CA ASN A 80 -19.08 6.51 9.34
C ASN A 80 -20.05 6.52 8.15
N ILE A 81 -19.52 6.78 6.96
CA ILE A 81 -20.27 6.84 5.70
C ILE A 81 -19.80 5.79 4.68
N THR A 82 -18.88 4.90 5.05
CA THR A 82 -18.24 3.88 4.19
C THR A 82 -19.20 3.23 3.19
N LYS A 83 -20.32 2.71 3.69
CA LYS A 83 -21.31 2.04 2.84
C LYS A 83 -22.02 3.00 1.88
N LYS A 84 -22.34 4.21 2.36
CA LYS A 84 -22.99 5.27 1.55
C LYS A 84 -22.03 5.76 0.47
N ALA A 85 -20.77 5.90 0.82
CA ALA A 85 -19.71 6.35 -0.09
C ALA A 85 -19.32 5.30 -1.15
N GLY A 86 -19.74 4.05 -1.01
CA GLY A 86 -19.45 3.00 -2.00
C GLY A 86 -18.06 2.37 -1.89
N ILE A 87 -17.33 2.62 -0.79
CA ILE A 87 -15.94 2.13 -0.60
C ILE A 87 -15.85 0.88 0.28
N LEU A 88 -16.94 0.12 0.42
CA LEU A 88 -16.92 -1.14 1.17
C LEU A 88 -16.13 -2.20 0.39
N ASN A 89 -14.88 -2.39 0.74
CA ASN A 89 -13.92 -3.30 0.10
C ASN A 89 -13.64 -4.56 0.95
N LYS A 90 -12.78 -5.43 0.44
CA LYS A 90 -12.33 -6.66 1.12
C LYS A 90 -10.81 -6.84 1.05
N GLY A 91 -10.08 -5.78 0.72
CA GLY A 91 -8.63 -5.81 0.53
C GLY A 91 -7.84 -6.12 1.81
N TRP A 92 -6.55 -6.31 1.61
CA TRP A 92 -5.54 -6.43 2.67
C TRP A 92 -4.80 -5.10 2.79
N GLY A 93 -5.54 -4.01 3.02
CA GLY A 93 -5.02 -2.66 2.99
C GLY A 93 -3.83 -2.45 3.93
N LEU A 94 -2.74 -1.92 3.39
CA LEU A 94 -1.53 -1.55 4.15
C LEU A 94 -1.32 -0.05 4.17
N SER A 95 -1.50 0.63 3.04
CA SER A 95 -1.35 2.08 2.92
C SER A 95 -2.38 2.66 1.96
N ALA A 96 -2.52 3.98 1.95
CA ALA A 96 -3.23 4.71 0.93
C ALA A 96 -2.43 5.95 0.50
N SER A 97 -2.74 6.49 -0.67
CA SER A 97 -2.31 7.80 -1.13
C SER A 97 -3.54 8.63 -1.47
N ILE A 98 -3.54 9.88 -1.03
CA ILE A 98 -4.63 10.82 -1.25
C ILE A 98 -4.16 11.89 -2.23
N GLY A 99 -4.95 12.17 -3.26
CA GLY A 99 -4.66 13.20 -4.22
C GLY A 99 -5.70 13.25 -5.33
N ASP A 100 -5.60 14.23 -6.18
CA ASP A 100 -6.44 14.36 -7.37
C ASP A 100 -5.80 13.57 -8.53
N PHE A 101 -6.34 12.38 -8.81
CA PHE A 101 -5.80 11.46 -9.82
C PHE A 101 -6.30 11.76 -11.24
N ASN A 102 -7.32 12.58 -11.39
CA ASN A 102 -7.98 12.86 -12.66
C ASN A 102 -8.05 14.35 -13.03
N ASN A 103 -7.46 15.24 -12.21
CA ASN A 103 -7.46 16.70 -12.36
C ASN A 103 -8.86 17.32 -12.39
N ASP A 104 -9.75 16.89 -11.48
CA ASP A 104 -11.09 17.45 -11.32
C ASP A 104 -11.25 18.29 -10.05
N ASP A 105 -10.14 18.59 -9.35
CA ASP A 105 -10.06 19.34 -8.10
C ASP A 105 -10.75 18.63 -6.91
N LEU A 106 -11.03 17.33 -7.01
CA LEU A 106 -11.52 16.50 -5.92
C LEU A 106 -10.43 15.52 -5.45
N LEU A 107 -10.39 15.27 -4.16
CA LEU A 107 -9.42 14.31 -3.63
C LEU A 107 -9.94 12.88 -3.75
N ASP A 108 -9.14 12.06 -4.43
CA ASP A 108 -9.33 10.63 -4.64
C ASP A 108 -8.51 9.82 -3.64
N VAL A 109 -8.73 8.51 -3.61
CA VAL A 109 -8.04 7.60 -2.69
C VAL A 109 -7.50 6.39 -3.45
N TYR A 110 -6.18 6.25 -3.50
CA TYR A 110 -5.53 4.99 -3.88
C TYR A 110 -5.27 4.14 -2.64
N VAL A 111 -5.52 2.83 -2.70
CA VAL A 111 -5.30 1.87 -1.61
C VAL A 111 -4.41 0.74 -2.07
N ALA A 112 -3.25 0.60 -1.44
CA ALA A 112 -2.32 -0.50 -1.65
C ALA A 112 -2.74 -1.71 -0.83
N ASN A 113 -2.95 -2.84 -1.50
CA ASN A 113 -3.36 -4.11 -0.89
C ASN A 113 -2.29 -5.18 -1.00
N ASP A 114 -2.02 -5.89 0.08
CA ASP A 114 -1.17 -7.07 0.08
C ASP A 114 -1.92 -8.29 -0.46
N PHE A 115 -1.18 -9.34 -0.80
CA PHE A 115 -1.65 -10.63 -1.32
C PHE A 115 -2.34 -10.52 -2.69
N PHE A 116 -3.47 -11.22 -2.87
CA PHE A 116 -4.11 -11.39 -4.19
C PHE A 116 -5.23 -10.40 -4.47
N ASP A 117 -5.70 -9.69 -3.48
CA ASP A 117 -6.73 -8.68 -3.71
C ASP A 117 -6.09 -7.48 -4.42
N PRO A 118 -6.71 -6.94 -5.48
CA PRO A 118 -6.12 -5.84 -6.22
C PRO A 118 -6.10 -4.55 -5.40
N ASP A 119 -5.23 -3.63 -5.78
CA ASP A 119 -5.29 -2.26 -5.30
C ASP A 119 -6.58 -1.60 -5.78
N TYR A 120 -7.07 -0.62 -5.04
CA TYR A 120 -8.22 0.18 -5.41
C TYR A 120 -7.80 1.60 -5.76
N LEU A 121 -8.45 2.17 -6.77
CA LEU A 121 -8.42 3.61 -7.03
C LEU A 121 -9.85 4.14 -6.97
N TYR A 122 -10.18 4.73 -5.84
CA TYR A 122 -11.49 5.32 -5.58
C TYR A 122 -11.52 6.76 -6.07
N ILE A 123 -12.12 6.98 -7.24
CA ILE A 123 -12.35 8.31 -7.81
C ILE A 123 -13.57 8.94 -7.16
N ASN A 124 -13.38 10.11 -6.60
CA ASN A 124 -14.42 10.93 -5.98
C ASN A 124 -15.41 11.43 -7.03
N GLN A 125 -16.70 11.24 -6.78
CA GLN A 125 -17.74 11.64 -7.73
C GLN A 125 -18.35 13.03 -7.43
N GLY A 126 -17.80 13.79 -6.45
CA GLY A 126 -18.28 15.11 -6.06
C GLY A 126 -19.65 15.12 -5.37
N ASN A 127 -20.23 13.98 -5.07
CA ASN A 127 -21.56 13.83 -4.47
C ASN A 127 -21.56 13.03 -3.17
N GLY A 128 -20.37 12.87 -2.57
CA GLY A 128 -20.15 12.07 -1.37
C GLY A 128 -20.07 10.57 -1.63
N THR A 129 -19.87 10.15 -2.89
CA THR A 129 -19.63 8.76 -3.27
C THR A 129 -18.32 8.61 -4.05
N PHE A 130 -17.77 7.41 -4.03
CA PHE A 130 -16.55 7.06 -4.74
C PHE A 130 -16.81 5.87 -5.67
N LYS A 131 -16.02 5.76 -6.73
CA LYS A 131 -16.07 4.66 -7.68
C LYS A 131 -14.67 4.08 -7.87
N ASP A 132 -14.51 2.76 -7.73
CA ASP A 132 -13.25 2.11 -8.06
C ASP A 132 -13.04 2.09 -9.58
N GLU A 133 -11.98 2.73 -10.02
CA GLU A 133 -11.59 2.88 -11.42
C GLU A 133 -10.17 2.34 -11.71
N ALA A 134 -9.56 1.57 -10.80
CA ALA A 134 -8.18 1.08 -10.95
C ALA A 134 -7.94 0.38 -12.29
N LEU A 135 -8.88 -0.47 -12.74
CA LEU A 135 -8.80 -1.18 -14.03
C LEU A 135 -8.80 -0.25 -15.25
N LYS A 136 -9.36 0.94 -15.12
CA LYS A 136 -9.43 1.93 -16.22
C LYS A 136 -8.16 2.78 -16.27
N TYR A 137 -7.63 3.15 -15.11
CA TYR A 137 -6.50 4.08 -15.00
C TYR A 137 -5.15 3.39 -15.18
N PHE A 138 -4.99 2.16 -14.70
CA PHE A 138 -3.72 1.42 -14.73
C PHE A 138 -3.77 0.25 -15.70
N ASN A 139 -2.68 0.03 -16.45
CA ASN A 139 -2.54 -1.16 -17.30
C ASN A 139 -2.20 -2.41 -16.49
N HIS A 140 -1.43 -2.24 -15.42
CA HIS A 140 -1.17 -3.26 -14.41
C HIS A 140 -0.76 -2.62 -13.07
N ILE A 141 -0.82 -3.40 -12.03
CA ILE A 141 -0.50 -3.00 -10.66
C ILE A 141 0.47 -4.00 -10.01
N SER A 142 0.94 -3.71 -8.80
CA SER A 142 1.72 -4.63 -7.99
C SER A 142 0.88 -5.81 -7.48
N THR A 143 1.51 -6.92 -7.09
CA THR A 143 0.83 -8.09 -6.51
C THR A 143 0.72 -8.01 -4.99
N ASN A 144 1.76 -7.52 -4.31
CA ASN A 144 1.80 -7.40 -2.86
C ASN A 144 2.15 -5.96 -2.53
N SER A 145 1.19 -5.07 -2.80
CA SER A 145 1.39 -3.64 -2.61
C SER A 145 1.53 -3.31 -1.13
N MET A 146 2.66 -2.70 -0.78
CA MET A 146 3.01 -2.37 0.60
C MET A 146 2.73 -0.90 0.90
N GLY A 147 3.66 -0.02 0.57
CA GLY A 147 3.52 1.42 0.70
C GLY A 147 3.34 2.10 -0.63
N SER A 148 2.68 3.24 -0.63
CA SER A 148 2.52 4.11 -1.80
C SER A 148 2.81 5.57 -1.45
N ASP A 149 3.21 6.35 -2.45
CA ASP A 149 3.34 7.80 -2.36
C ASP A 149 2.96 8.44 -3.69
N PHE A 150 2.47 9.68 -3.66
CA PHE A 150 1.87 10.35 -4.81
C PHE A 150 2.42 11.77 -4.93
N ALA A 151 3.22 12.02 -5.96
CA ALA A 151 3.83 13.33 -6.23
C ALA A 151 4.28 13.44 -7.68
N ASP A 152 4.35 14.66 -8.20
CA ASP A 152 4.88 14.98 -9.52
C ASP A 152 6.40 14.81 -9.55
N ILE A 153 6.90 13.78 -10.26
CA ILE A 153 8.33 13.43 -10.34
C ILE A 153 9.06 14.08 -11.51
N ASN A 154 8.32 14.55 -12.51
CA ASN A 154 8.87 15.10 -13.75
C ASN A 154 8.60 16.59 -13.94
N ASN A 155 7.97 17.24 -12.97
CA ASN A 155 7.59 18.66 -12.95
C ASN A 155 6.62 19.05 -14.09
N ASP A 156 5.71 18.16 -14.47
CA ASP A 156 4.68 18.44 -15.50
C ASP A 156 3.31 18.84 -14.89
N LEU A 157 3.26 19.04 -13.57
CA LEU A 157 2.08 19.38 -12.76
C LEU A 157 1.01 18.29 -12.71
N LYS A 158 1.35 17.05 -13.06
CA LYS A 158 0.48 15.89 -12.93
C LYS A 158 1.13 14.91 -11.97
N PRO A 159 0.61 14.72 -10.78
CA PRO A 159 1.20 13.82 -9.82
C PRO A 159 1.22 12.36 -10.30
N ASP A 160 2.31 11.69 -10.02
CA ASP A 160 2.61 10.30 -10.33
C ASP A 160 2.48 9.43 -9.09
N LEU A 161 2.28 8.13 -9.26
CA LEU A 161 2.12 7.20 -8.16
C LEU A 161 3.25 6.17 -8.13
N ILE A 162 3.95 6.06 -7.00
CA ILE A 162 4.83 4.93 -6.71
C ILE A 162 4.16 3.96 -5.76
N VAL A 163 4.29 2.66 -6.03
CA VAL A 163 3.86 1.58 -5.12
C VAL A 163 4.96 0.57 -4.99
N LEU A 164 5.26 0.16 -3.76
CA LEU A 164 6.32 -0.79 -3.46
C LEU A 164 5.79 -2.21 -3.30
N ASP A 165 6.63 -3.18 -3.67
CA ASP A 165 6.42 -4.62 -3.55
C ASP A 165 7.68 -5.28 -2.96
N MET A 166 7.72 -6.59 -2.90
CA MET A 166 8.75 -7.39 -2.24
C MET A 166 9.72 -8.11 -3.21
N MET A 167 10.03 -7.51 -4.36
CA MET A 167 10.92 -8.12 -5.35
C MET A 167 12.38 -7.77 -5.09
N ALA A 168 13.21 -8.77 -4.83
CA ALA A 168 14.64 -8.57 -4.64
C ALA A 168 15.35 -8.13 -5.93
N GLU A 169 16.28 -7.16 -5.80
CA GLU A 169 17.16 -6.72 -6.88
C GLU A 169 18.15 -7.83 -7.26
N ASP A 170 18.76 -8.49 -6.27
CA ASP A 170 19.68 -9.58 -6.48
C ASP A 170 19.02 -10.79 -7.17
N HIS A 171 19.67 -11.29 -8.23
CA HIS A 171 19.09 -12.34 -9.07
C HIS A 171 18.88 -13.66 -8.31
N ILE A 172 19.84 -14.07 -7.47
CA ILE A 172 19.76 -15.33 -6.71
C ILE A 172 18.65 -15.20 -5.67
N ARG A 173 18.72 -14.13 -4.86
CA ARG A 173 17.73 -13.83 -3.83
C ARG A 173 16.31 -13.69 -4.40
N SER A 174 16.16 -13.08 -5.58
CA SER A 174 14.86 -12.98 -6.24
C SER A 174 14.27 -14.35 -6.57
N LYS A 175 15.09 -15.33 -6.97
CA LYS A 175 14.65 -16.70 -7.23
C LYS A 175 14.33 -17.48 -5.96
N GLU A 176 15.11 -17.29 -4.92
CA GLU A 176 14.89 -17.93 -3.62
C GLU A 176 13.61 -17.45 -2.93
N ASN A 177 13.22 -16.19 -3.14
CA ASN A 177 12.08 -15.56 -2.46
C ASN A 177 10.80 -15.40 -3.32
N MET A 178 10.79 -15.84 -4.58
CA MET A 178 9.63 -15.77 -5.49
C MET A 178 8.51 -16.79 -5.21
N ALA A 179 8.24 -17.12 -3.96
CA ALA A 179 7.33 -18.20 -3.56
C ALA A 179 5.88 -18.06 -4.05
N THR A 180 5.46 -16.86 -4.39
CA THR A 180 4.04 -16.55 -4.67
C THR A 180 3.73 -16.42 -6.15
N MET A 181 4.73 -16.29 -7.01
CA MET A 181 4.53 -16.14 -8.45
C MET A 181 4.24 -17.49 -9.13
N SER A 182 3.04 -17.63 -9.66
CA SER A 182 2.60 -18.79 -10.44
C SER A 182 1.83 -18.33 -11.67
N ILE A 183 2.33 -18.67 -12.86
CA ILE A 183 1.70 -18.33 -14.14
C ILE A 183 0.25 -18.82 -14.20
N SER A 184 -0.01 -20.04 -13.74
CA SER A 184 -1.37 -20.59 -13.72
C SER A 184 -2.30 -19.81 -12.77
N ASN A 185 -1.79 -19.38 -11.62
CA ASN A 185 -2.55 -18.58 -10.67
C ASN A 185 -2.85 -17.19 -11.24
N PHE A 186 -1.86 -16.55 -11.85
CA PHE A 186 -2.01 -15.26 -12.54
C PHE A 186 -3.15 -15.32 -13.58
N HIS A 187 -3.10 -16.27 -14.51
CA HIS A 187 -4.17 -16.41 -15.51
C HIS A 187 -5.54 -16.73 -14.90
N ASN A 188 -5.59 -17.49 -13.82
CA ASN A 188 -6.85 -17.76 -13.12
C ASN A 188 -7.44 -16.52 -12.45
N LEU A 189 -6.61 -15.65 -11.88
CA LEU A 189 -7.05 -14.38 -11.29
C LEU A 189 -7.58 -13.43 -12.38
N VAL A 190 -6.84 -13.25 -13.47
CA VAL A 190 -7.28 -12.42 -14.62
C VAL A 190 -8.60 -12.93 -15.20
N LYS A 191 -8.78 -14.25 -15.39
CA LYS A 191 -10.06 -14.84 -15.83
C LYS A 191 -11.23 -14.59 -14.88
N LYS A 192 -10.96 -14.33 -13.59
CA LYS A 192 -11.95 -13.97 -12.59
C LYS A 192 -12.23 -12.47 -12.52
N GLY A 193 -11.62 -11.68 -13.41
CA GLY A 193 -11.79 -10.23 -13.45
C GLY A 193 -10.86 -9.43 -12.52
N TYR A 194 -9.82 -10.08 -11.97
CA TYR A 194 -8.77 -9.37 -11.24
C TYR A 194 -7.88 -8.60 -12.23
N HIS A 195 -7.20 -7.58 -11.73
CA HIS A 195 -6.23 -6.81 -12.49
C HIS A 195 -5.01 -7.67 -12.91
N TYR A 196 -4.24 -7.21 -13.90
CA TYR A 196 -2.89 -7.73 -14.15
C TYR A 196 -1.98 -7.29 -13.00
N GLN A 197 -1.49 -8.25 -12.22
CA GLN A 197 -0.69 -8.00 -11.02
C GLN A 197 0.67 -8.67 -11.15
N TYR A 198 1.73 -7.87 -11.04
CA TYR A 198 3.11 -8.36 -11.13
C TYR A 198 3.85 -8.05 -9.83
N MET A 199 4.67 -9.01 -9.35
CA MET A 199 5.51 -8.82 -8.17
C MET A 199 6.69 -7.91 -8.51
N SER A 200 6.48 -6.61 -8.46
CA SER A 200 7.48 -5.57 -8.67
C SER A 200 6.98 -4.25 -8.13
N ASN A 201 7.89 -3.36 -7.75
CA ASN A 201 7.50 -1.97 -7.57
C ASN A 201 6.96 -1.42 -8.88
N VAL A 202 5.97 -0.56 -8.82
CA VAL A 202 5.42 0.15 -9.97
C VAL A 202 5.59 1.66 -9.79
N LEU A 203 5.90 2.34 -10.88
CA LEU A 203 5.88 3.79 -10.99
C LEU A 203 4.91 4.15 -12.10
N GLN A 204 3.75 4.62 -11.73
CA GLN A 204 2.65 4.98 -12.61
C GLN A 204 2.78 6.45 -12.98
N LEU A 205 3.27 6.74 -14.18
CA LEU A 205 3.39 8.09 -14.74
C LEU A 205 2.03 8.57 -15.26
N ASN A 206 1.58 9.72 -14.82
CA ASN A 206 0.29 10.30 -15.20
C ASN A 206 0.33 10.86 -16.63
N ASN A 207 -0.49 10.31 -17.54
CA ASN A 207 -0.55 10.76 -18.94
C ASN A 207 -1.42 12.02 -19.14
N GLY A 208 -2.17 12.43 -18.12
CA GLY A 208 -3.06 13.61 -18.17
C GLY A 208 -4.39 13.39 -18.91
N ASP A 209 -4.75 12.13 -19.17
CA ASP A 209 -5.97 11.73 -19.87
C ASP A 209 -6.76 10.67 -19.09
N ASN A 210 -6.61 10.64 -17.78
CA ASN A 210 -7.17 9.63 -16.87
C ASN A 210 -6.60 8.21 -17.11
N THR A 211 -5.39 8.13 -17.65
CA THR A 211 -4.61 6.89 -17.75
C THR A 211 -3.20 7.12 -17.23
N TYR A 212 -2.55 6.02 -16.84
CA TYR A 212 -1.17 6.03 -16.33
C TYR A 212 -0.31 5.03 -17.11
N SER A 213 0.94 5.39 -17.34
CA SER A 213 1.96 4.53 -17.94
C SER A 213 2.86 3.97 -16.86
N GLU A 214 2.93 2.65 -16.72
CA GLU A 214 3.87 2.03 -15.78
C GLU A 214 5.29 2.07 -16.34
N ILE A 215 6.19 2.76 -15.64
CA ILE A 215 7.58 3.00 -16.06
C ILE A 215 8.63 2.50 -15.05
N GLY A 216 8.26 1.76 -14.00
CA GLY A 216 9.17 1.36 -12.92
C GLY A 216 10.42 0.60 -13.38
N GLN A 217 10.32 -0.20 -14.46
CA GLN A 217 11.48 -0.85 -15.06
C GLN A 217 12.36 0.13 -15.85
N LEU A 218 11.76 1.02 -16.64
CA LEU A 218 12.47 2.10 -17.35
C LEU A 218 13.16 3.01 -16.33
N ALA A 219 12.46 3.38 -15.29
CA ALA A 219 12.93 4.24 -14.22
C ALA A 219 14.06 3.62 -13.37
N GLY A 220 14.25 2.30 -13.43
CA GLY A 220 15.28 1.59 -12.67
C GLY A 220 14.96 1.35 -11.19
N ILE A 221 13.68 1.46 -10.79
CA ILE A 221 13.24 1.33 -9.39
C ILE A 221 12.33 0.13 -9.13
N SER A 222 12.16 -0.76 -10.11
CA SER A 222 11.18 -1.87 -10.06
C SER A 222 11.49 -2.95 -9.01
N LYS A 223 12.71 -2.95 -8.43
CA LYS A 223 13.16 -3.99 -7.49
C LYS A 223 14.00 -3.39 -6.38
N THR A 224 13.52 -3.47 -5.17
CA THR A 224 14.17 -2.90 -3.98
C THR A 224 14.11 -3.81 -2.76
N ASP A 225 13.95 -5.13 -2.99
CA ASP A 225 13.82 -6.15 -1.96
C ASP A 225 12.53 -6.01 -1.13
N TRP A 226 12.53 -6.33 0.16
CA TRP A 226 11.36 -6.29 1.02
C TRP A 226 11.06 -4.87 1.46
N SER A 227 10.39 -4.15 0.59
CA SER A 227 10.16 -2.71 0.75
C SER A 227 8.85 -2.43 1.47
N TRP A 228 8.81 -1.35 2.26
CA TRP A 228 7.65 -0.99 3.08
C TRP A 228 7.04 0.35 2.71
N ALA A 229 7.83 1.41 2.69
CA ALA A 229 7.32 2.75 2.46
C ALA A 229 8.23 3.52 1.50
N PRO A 230 7.68 4.09 0.43
CA PRO A 230 8.35 5.09 -0.39
C PRO A 230 8.17 6.47 0.23
N LEU A 231 9.08 7.38 -0.11
CA LEU A 231 8.92 8.81 0.11
C LEU A 231 9.49 9.53 -1.11
N ILE A 232 8.65 10.33 -1.76
CA ILE A 232 9.01 11.17 -2.90
C ILE A 232 9.25 12.60 -2.39
N ALA A 233 10.50 13.07 -2.47
CA ALA A 233 10.87 14.41 -2.07
C ALA A 233 12.15 14.85 -2.79
N ASP A 234 12.37 16.15 -2.93
CA ASP A 234 13.63 16.71 -3.40
C ASP A 234 14.64 16.69 -2.25
N PHE A 235 15.50 15.64 -2.19
CA PHE A 235 16.44 15.45 -1.09
C PHE A 235 17.74 16.23 -1.25
N ASP A 236 18.10 16.64 -2.46
CA ASP A 236 19.32 17.36 -2.74
C ASP A 236 19.10 18.82 -3.18
N ASN A 237 17.85 19.29 -3.19
CA ASN A 237 17.42 20.64 -3.53
C ASN A 237 17.77 21.05 -4.98
N ASP A 238 17.68 20.11 -5.92
CA ASP A 238 17.92 20.38 -7.34
C ASP A 238 16.62 20.71 -8.12
N GLY A 239 15.46 20.72 -7.44
CA GLY A 239 14.15 21.04 -7.99
C GLY A 239 13.40 19.81 -8.56
N PHE A 240 14.02 18.64 -8.59
CA PHE A 240 13.38 17.39 -8.99
C PHE A 240 13.21 16.45 -7.80
N LYS A 241 12.13 15.71 -7.78
CA LYS A 241 11.86 14.81 -6.67
C LYS A 241 12.59 13.48 -6.84
N ASP A 242 13.29 13.08 -5.80
CA ASP A 242 13.97 11.81 -5.63
C ASP A 242 13.04 10.79 -4.96
N VAL A 243 13.48 9.53 -4.88
CA VAL A 243 12.73 8.47 -4.21
C VAL A 243 13.57 7.83 -3.10
N PHE A 244 13.06 7.84 -1.88
CA PHE A 244 13.60 7.07 -0.77
C PHE A 244 12.71 5.86 -0.49
N VAL A 245 13.32 4.67 -0.31
CA VAL A 245 12.62 3.41 -0.07
C VAL A 245 13.13 2.77 1.22
N THR A 246 12.23 2.50 2.15
CA THR A 246 12.55 1.76 3.38
C THR A 246 12.41 0.26 3.17
N ASN A 247 13.40 -0.49 3.65
CA ASN A 247 13.44 -1.95 3.58
C ASN A 247 13.62 -2.59 4.94
N GLY A 248 13.17 -3.81 5.07
CA GLY A 248 13.49 -4.64 6.21
C GLY A 248 12.55 -5.81 6.44
N ILE A 249 13.15 -6.95 6.67
CA ILE A 249 12.47 -8.13 7.23
C ILE A 249 13.41 -8.82 8.21
N GLN A 250 12.88 -9.24 9.34
CA GLN A 250 13.69 -9.90 10.35
C GLN A 250 14.19 -11.28 9.90
N ASN A 251 13.38 -12.01 9.14
CA ASN A 251 13.67 -13.36 8.65
C ASN A 251 13.00 -13.58 7.30
N ASP A 252 13.68 -14.26 6.38
CA ASP A 252 13.19 -14.54 5.02
C ASP A 252 12.10 -15.64 5.02
N LEU A 253 10.90 -15.29 5.48
CA LEU A 253 9.77 -16.21 5.57
C LEU A 253 9.29 -16.75 4.21
N THR A 254 9.63 -16.04 3.12
CA THR A 254 9.31 -16.42 1.74
C THR A 254 10.36 -17.27 1.08
N ASN A 255 11.54 -17.49 1.71
CA ASN A 255 12.60 -18.33 1.17
C ASN A 255 12.08 -19.74 0.86
N GLN A 256 12.29 -20.20 -0.38
CA GLN A 256 11.73 -21.47 -0.89
C GLN A 256 12.32 -22.68 -0.18
N ASP A 257 13.62 -22.67 0.11
CA ASP A 257 14.29 -23.80 0.75
C ASP A 257 13.77 -23.98 2.18
N PHE A 258 13.67 -22.88 2.93
CA PHE A 258 13.03 -22.90 4.24
C PHE A 258 11.59 -23.44 4.16
N ARG A 259 10.77 -22.93 3.23
CA ARG A 259 9.37 -23.37 3.08
C ARG A 259 9.28 -24.84 2.68
N ASN A 260 10.13 -25.31 1.78
CA ASN A 260 10.15 -26.71 1.34
C ASN A 260 10.58 -27.63 2.47
N GLN A 261 11.57 -27.22 3.28
CA GLN A 261 11.99 -27.97 4.46
C GLN A 261 10.87 -28.05 5.51
N MET A 262 10.14 -26.94 5.76
CA MET A 262 9.00 -26.96 6.67
C MET A 262 7.87 -27.85 6.15
N LYS A 263 7.54 -27.81 4.85
CA LYS A 263 6.57 -28.72 4.23
C LYS A 263 6.98 -30.20 4.36
N THR A 264 8.24 -30.50 4.13
CA THR A 264 8.79 -31.87 4.27
C THR A 264 8.69 -32.37 5.71
N ASN A 265 9.08 -31.54 6.67
CA ASN A 265 8.96 -31.86 8.09
C ASN A 265 7.48 -32.12 8.48
N ALA A 266 6.57 -31.28 8.00
CA ALA A 266 5.13 -31.46 8.26
C ALA A 266 4.58 -32.76 7.66
N ARG A 267 4.95 -33.11 6.42
CA ARG A 267 4.58 -34.38 5.76
C ARG A 267 5.08 -35.58 6.55
N ASN A 268 6.29 -35.50 7.08
CA ASN A 268 6.91 -36.54 7.91
C ASN A 268 6.44 -36.51 9.39
N ARG A 269 5.41 -35.74 9.70
CA ARG A 269 4.87 -35.53 11.06
C ARG A 269 5.93 -35.12 12.10
N LYS A 270 7.04 -34.53 11.64
CA LYS A 270 8.11 -34.04 12.50
C LYS A 270 7.77 -32.62 12.98
N ARG A 271 7.54 -32.50 14.29
CA ARG A 271 7.34 -31.19 14.91
C ARG A 271 8.68 -30.44 14.95
N VAL A 272 8.73 -29.25 14.40
CA VAL A 272 9.87 -28.34 14.46
C VAL A 272 9.58 -27.31 15.54
N SER A 273 10.44 -27.18 16.53
CA SER A 273 10.32 -26.12 17.53
C SER A 273 10.61 -24.76 16.89
N LEU A 274 10.14 -23.67 17.50
CA LEU A 274 10.40 -22.32 17.02
C LEU A 274 11.90 -22.04 16.94
N ASP A 275 12.68 -22.50 17.93
CA ASP A 275 14.13 -22.31 17.96
C ASP A 275 14.86 -23.13 16.88
N ALA A 276 14.37 -24.31 16.54
CA ALA A 276 14.89 -25.09 15.43
C ALA A 276 14.54 -24.44 14.08
N ALA A 277 13.34 -23.88 13.94
CA ALA A 277 12.94 -23.15 12.75
C ALA A 277 13.80 -21.89 12.56
N LYS A 278 14.07 -21.12 13.61
CA LYS A 278 14.94 -19.95 13.60
C LYS A 278 16.39 -20.23 13.19
N LYS A 279 16.87 -21.45 13.37
CA LYS A 279 18.22 -21.85 12.93
C LYS A 279 18.30 -22.19 11.44
N ILE A 280 17.17 -22.44 10.80
CA ILE A 280 17.07 -22.84 9.39
C ILE A 280 16.78 -21.63 8.51
N ILE A 281 15.96 -20.70 9.04
CA ILE A 281 15.53 -19.52 8.29
C ILE A 281 16.69 -18.55 8.12
N THR A 282 16.89 -18.07 6.92
CA THR A 282 17.86 -17.02 6.62
C THR A 282 17.39 -15.65 7.10
N SER A 283 18.34 -14.77 7.36
CA SER A 283 18.09 -13.37 7.71
C SER A 283 19.13 -12.51 7.00
N GLU A 284 18.67 -11.63 6.14
CA GLU A 284 19.51 -10.69 5.40
C GLU A 284 19.38 -9.29 5.99
N LYS A 285 20.49 -8.56 6.05
CA LYS A 285 20.46 -7.13 6.37
C LYS A 285 20.17 -6.36 5.11
N LEU A 286 18.93 -5.93 4.94
CA LEU A 286 18.50 -5.15 3.80
C LEU A 286 18.82 -3.67 4.02
N SER A 287 19.40 -3.03 3.01
CA SER A 287 19.61 -1.58 2.99
C SER A 287 18.35 -0.87 2.55
N ASN A 288 18.10 0.31 3.10
CA ASN A 288 17.18 1.25 2.48
C ASN A 288 17.79 1.75 1.17
N TYR A 289 16.96 2.23 0.25
CA TYR A 289 17.43 2.78 -1.02
C TYR A 289 17.17 4.28 -1.06
N ILE A 290 18.08 4.99 -1.72
CA ILE A 290 17.87 6.36 -2.19
C ILE A 290 18.18 6.42 -3.68
N PHE A 291 17.24 6.92 -4.45
CA PHE A 291 17.29 7.05 -5.88
C PHE A 291 17.24 8.52 -6.25
N LYS A 292 18.33 9.03 -6.82
CA LYS A 292 18.38 10.38 -7.37
C LYS A 292 17.70 10.43 -8.73
N ASN A 293 16.84 11.41 -8.95
CA ASN A 293 16.20 11.68 -10.23
C ASN A 293 17.21 12.19 -11.26
N ASN A 294 17.27 11.56 -12.43
CA ASN A 294 18.14 11.98 -13.53
C ASN A 294 17.47 13.00 -14.47
N GLN A 295 16.24 13.44 -14.19
CA GLN A 295 15.44 14.40 -14.96
C GLN A 295 15.03 13.91 -16.36
N ASP A 296 15.07 12.59 -16.58
CA ASP A 296 14.74 11.92 -17.85
C ASP A 296 13.82 10.71 -17.65
N LEU A 297 13.06 10.69 -16.56
CA LEU A 297 12.21 9.59 -16.10
C LEU A 297 12.99 8.36 -15.59
N THR A 298 14.30 8.46 -15.45
CA THR A 298 15.13 7.43 -14.84
C THR A 298 15.70 7.90 -13.50
N PHE A 299 16.07 6.93 -12.66
CA PHE A 299 16.63 7.20 -11.35
C PHE A 299 17.96 6.46 -11.17
N LYS A 300 18.89 7.11 -10.50
CA LYS A 300 20.19 6.54 -10.15
C LYS A 300 20.20 6.11 -8.69
N ASN A 301 20.46 4.83 -8.43
CA ASN A 301 20.66 4.35 -7.07
C ASN A 301 21.96 4.96 -6.48
N THR A 302 21.81 5.76 -5.42
CA THR A 302 22.91 6.45 -4.72
C THR A 302 23.11 5.95 -3.30
N THR A 303 22.52 4.82 -2.93
CA THR A 303 22.52 4.23 -1.57
C THR A 303 23.93 4.06 -0.97
N LYS A 304 24.94 3.86 -1.78
CA LYS A 304 26.35 3.62 -1.37
C LYS A 304 27.30 4.77 -1.66
N SER A 305 26.80 5.90 -2.06
CA SER A 305 27.63 7.08 -2.38
C SER A 305 27.85 7.99 -1.19
#